data_bc1579dbe2029cfc1514c497dc2a5a6c
#
_entry.id   bc1579dbe2029cfc1514c497dc2a5a6c
#
_cell.length_a   1.000
_cell.length_b   1.000
_cell.length_c   1.000
_cell.angle_alpha   90.00
_cell.angle_beta   90.00
_cell.angle_gamma   90.00
#
_symmetry.space_group_name_H-M   'P 1'
#
loop_
_entity.id
_entity.type
_entity.pdbx_description
1 polymer ?
#
loop_
_entity_poly.entity_id
_entity_poly.type
_entity_poly.pdbx_seq_one_letter_code
_entity_poly.pdbx_strand_id
1 'polypeptide(L)'
;VVQIQANTNLAIADGARQQIGSTLFYDPAYMQLTYPGGDVPQERGVCSDVVIRALRSQKVDLQKLVHEDMAKNFAEYPQKWQLKRPDSNIDHRR
;
A
#
# COMPACT_ATOMS: atom_id res chain seq x y z
N VAL A 1 12.06 -8.09 -2.27
CA VAL A 1 11.11 -8.68 -1.31
C VAL A 1 11.14 -7.90 -0.01
N VAL A 2 9.97 -7.53 0.47
CA VAL A 2 9.84 -6.85 1.75
C VAL A 2 10.04 -7.86 2.87
N GLN A 3 11.03 -7.64 3.72
CA GLN A 3 11.27 -8.49 4.88
C GLN A 3 10.79 -7.77 6.14
N ILE A 4 9.96 -8.45 6.92
CA ILE A 4 9.40 -7.92 8.16
C ILE A 4 9.83 -8.84 9.29
N GLN A 5 10.46 -8.27 10.32
CA GLN A 5 10.92 -9.03 11.46
C GLN A 5 9.75 -9.42 12.36
N ALA A 6 9.87 -10.55 13.07
CA ALA A 6 8.79 -11.11 13.87
C ALA A 6 8.25 -10.13 14.93
N ASN A 7 9.12 -9.35 15.60
CA ASN A 7 8.70 -8.40 16.62
C ASN A 7 7.97 -7.18 16.04
N THR A 8 8.03 -6.97 14.72
CA THR A 8 7.32 -5.90 14.03
C THR A 8 5.86 -6.29 13.78
N ASN A 9 5.52 -7.57 13.79
CA ASN A 9 4.18 -8.04 13.47
C ASN A 9 3.12 -7.48 14.43
N LEU A 10 3.41 -7.43 15.72
CA LEU A 10 2.49 -6.85 16.70
C LEU A 10 2.30 -5.35 16.49
N ALA A 11 3.39 -4.65 16.15
CA ALA A 11 3.32 -3.23 15.87
C ALA A 11 2.51 -2.94 14.60
N ILE A 12 2.57 -3.81 13.60
CA ILE A 12 1.74 -3.69 12.40
C ILE A 12 0.27 -3.86 12.74
N ALA A 13 -0.05 -4.86 13.58
CA ALA A 13 -1.43 -5.08 14.03
C ALA A 13 -1.95 -3.87 14.79
N ASP A 14 -1.14 -3.27 15.66
CA ASP A 14 -1.52 -2.06 16.39
C ASP A 14 -1.72 -0.88 15.45
N GLY A 15 -0.87 -0.72 14.44
CA GLY A 15 -1.04 0.30 13.41
C GLY A 15 -2.34 0.16 12.64
N ALA A 16 -2.76 -1.07 12.39
CA ALA A 16 -4.05 -1.33 11.76
C ALA A 16 -5.21 -0.98 12.70
N ARG A 17 -5.11 -1.35 13.99
CA ARG A 17 -6.16 -1.03 14.97
C ARG A 17 -6.36 0.46 15.18
N GLN A 18 -5.29 1.25 15.09
CA GLN A 18 -5.37 2.70 15.24
C GLN A 18 -6.22 3.36 14.17
N GLN A 19 -6.49 2.67 13.07
CA GLN A 19 -7.33 3.19 11.99
C GLN A 19 -8.83 2.97 12.26
N ILE A 20 -9.19 2.18 13.27
CA ILE A 20 -10.58 1.98 13.64
C ILE A 20 -11.16 3.32 14.08
N GLY A 21 -12.30 3.70 13.51
CA GLY A 21 -12.93 4.99 13.76
C GLY A 21 -12.37 6.14 12.93
N SER A 22 -11.24 5.97 12.28
CA SER A 22 -10.65 6.99 11.38
C SER A 22 -10.92 6.68 9.91
N THR A 23 -10.80 5.41 9.52
CA THR A 23 -11.08 4.95 8.16
C THR A 23 -12.47 4.34 8.14
N LEU A 24 -13.43 5.02 7.53
CA LEU A 24 -14.86 4.71 7.66
C LEU A 24 -15.52 4.28 6.36
N PHE A 25 -14.98 4.67 5.20
CA PHE A 25 -15.64 4.47 3.91
C PHE A 25 -14.79 3.65 2.97
N TYR A 26 -15.39 2.61 2.38
CA TYR A 26 -14.76 1.85 1.31
C TYR A 26 -14.83 2.67 0.02
N ASP A 27 -13.66 2.92 -0.59
CA ASP A 27 -13.58 3.70 -1.82
C ASP A 27 -12.46 3.14 -2.71
N PRO A 28 -12.81 2.39 -3.77
CA PRO A 28 -11.82 1.80 -4.67
C PRO A 28 -11.40 2.73 -5.82
N ALA A 29 -11.82 3.99 -5.82
CA ALA A 29 -11.54 4.91 -6.92
C ALA A 29 -10.03 5.10 -7.11
N TYR A 30 -9.60 5.19 -8.37
CA TYR A 30 -8.23 5.54 -8.71
C TYR A 30 -7.96 6.99 -8.30
N MET A 31 -6.83 7.21 -7.64
CA MET A 31 -6.41 8.55 -7.25
C MET A 31 -4.94 8.73 -7.57
N GLN A 32 -4.58 9.94 -8.00
CA GLN A 32 -3.19 10.29 -8.16
C GLN A 32 -2.58 10.60 -6.79
N LEU A 33 -1.47 9.92 -6.48
CA LEU A 33 -0.82 10.01 -5.18
C LEU A 33 0.56 10.65 -5.30
N THR A 34 0.98 11.34 -4.26
CA THR A 34 2.36 11.76 -4.11
C THR A 34 3.26 10.52 -4.04
N TYR A 35 4.46 10.59 -4.57
CA TYR A 35 5.42 9.49 -4.52
C TYR A 35 6.77 9.99 -4.02
N PRO A 36 7.44 9.31 -3.06
CA PRO A 36 6.91 8.22 -2.22
C PRO A 36 5.98 8.75 -1.11
N GLY A 37 5.40 7.83 -0.34
CA GLY A 37 4.63 8.19 0.85
C GLY A 37 3.23 8.72 0.57
N GLY A 38 2.70 8.57 -0.65
CA GLY A 38 1.36 9.03 -0.98
C GLY A 38 0.26 8.16 -0.38
N ASP A 39 -0.89 8.76 -0.11
CA ASP A 39 -2.04 8.06 0.45
C ASP A 39 -3.33 8.72 -0.05
N VAL A 40 -4.40 7.93 -0.08
CA VAL A 40 -5.75 8.44 -0.25
C VAL A 40 -6.20 9.12 1.06
N PRO A 41 -7.30 9.91 1.04
CA PRO A 41 -7.79 10.51 2.29
C PRO A 41 -7.99 9.46 3.37
N GLN A 42 -7.61 9.76 4.61
CA GLN A 42 -7.55 8.80 5.70
C GLN A 42 -8.92 8.19 6.04
N GLU A 43 -10.00 8.93 5.84
CA GLU A 43 -11.36 8.46 6.14
C GLU A 43 -11.86 7.41 5.16
N ARG A 44 -11.14 7.14 4.07
CA ARG A 44 -11.58 6.22 3.02
C ARG A 44 -10.43 5.36 2.50
N GLY A 45 -10.77 4.37 1.71
CA GLY A 45 -9.80 3.49 1.06
C GLY A 45 -10.33 2.08 0.88
N VAL A 46 -9.43 1.18 0.55
CA VAL A 46 -9.72 -0.26 0.43
C VAL A 46 -8.91 -1.03 1.49
N CYS A 47 -9.11 -2.35 1.57
CA CYS A 47 -8.43 -3.16 2.60
C CYS A 47 -6.90 -3.05 2.52
N SER A 48 -6.33 -2.97 1.32
CA SER A 48 -4.89 -2.81 1.17
C SER A 48 -4.38 -1.50 1.76
N ASP A 49 -5.17 -0.44 1.76
CA ASP A 49 -4.77 0.84 2.35
C ASP A 49 -4.56 0.73 3.86
N VAL A 50 -5.34 -0.12 4.53
CA VAL A 50 -5.16 -0.39 5.96
C VAL A 50 -3.78 -1.02 6.21
N VAL A 51 -3.40 -2.00 5.40
CA VAL A 51 -2.09 -2.66 5.51
C VAL A 51 -0.96 -1.68 5.19
N ILE A 52 -1.12 -0.89 4.13
CA ILE A 52 -0.13 0.09 3.73
C ILE A 52 0.14 1.09 4.85
N ARG A 53 -0.91 1.61 5.48
CA ARG A 53 -0.80 2.58 6.57
C ARG A 53 -0.18 1.96 7.82
N ALA A 54 -0.56 0.71 8.14
CA ALA A 54 0.01 -0.01 9.26
C ALA A 54 1.53 -0.23 9.08
N LEU A 55 1.97 -0.58 7.87
CA LEU A 55 3.39 -0.73 7.58
C LEU A 55 4.13 0.60 7.63
N ARG A 56 3.52 1.69 7.18
CA ARG A 56 4.12 3.02 7.26
C ARG A 56 4.37 3.46 8.70
N SER A 57 3.53 3.03 9.65
CA SER A 57 3.77 3.29 11.06
C SER A 57 5.08 2.69 11.54
N GLN A 58 5.60 1.68 10.84
CA GLN A 58 6.88 1.03 11.09
C GLN A 58 7.95 1.45 10.07
N LYS A 59 7.75 2.59 9.39
CA LYS A 59 8.69 3.16 8.42
C LYS A 59 8.91 2.28 7.19
N VAL A 60 7.91 1.46 6.83
CA VAL A 60 7.93 0.63 5.64
C VAL A 60 6.91 1.18 4.64
N ASP A 61 7.38 1.73 3.54
CA ASP A 61 6.52 2.31 2.51
C ASP A 61 6.33 1.33 1.36
N LEU A 62 5.20 0.62 1.36
CA LEU A 62 4.88 -0.34 0.31
C LEU A 62 4.75 0.32 -1.07
N GLN A 63 4.27 1.55 -1.14
CA GLN A 63 4.20 2.25 -2.43
C GLN A 63 5.56 2.28 -3.11
N LYS A 64 6.58 2.68 -2.37
CA LYS A 64 7.95 2.76 -2.89
C LYS A 64 8.50 1.39 -3.22
N LEU A 65 8.39 0.44 -2.29
CA LEU A 65 8.96 -0.89 -2.46
C LEU A 65 8.33 -1.65 -3.61
N VAL A 66 7.01 -1.65 -3.71
CA VAL A 66 6.29 -2.34 -4.80
C VAL A 66 6.59 -1.67 -6.14
N HIS A 67 6.55 -0.35 -6.19
CA HIS A 67 6.83 0.37 -7.43
C HIS A 67 8.25 0.08 -7.95
N GLU A 68 9.25 0.10 -7.08
CA GLU A 68 10.62 -0.18 -7.46
C GLU A 68 10.80 -1.62 -7.94
N ASP A 69 10.16 -2.58 -7.26
CA ASP A 69 10.23 -3.99 -7.66
C ASP A 69 9.53 -4.21 -9.00
N MET A 70 8.35 -3.63 -9.18
CA MET A 70 7.64 -3.74 -10.46
C MET A 70 8.40 -3.08 -11.61
N ALA A 71 9.10 -1.99 -11.35
CA ALA A 71 9.90 -1.35 -12.38
C ALA A 71 11.03 -2.26 -12.88
N LYS A 72 11.57 -3.11 -12.00
CA LYS A 72 12.64 -4.05 -12.35
C LYS A 72 12.11 -5.37 -12.92
N ASN A 73 10.97 -5.85 -12.46
CA ASN A 73 10.50 -7.20 -12.71
C ASN A 73 9.05 -7.22 -13.22
N PHE A 74 8.65 -6.24 -13.99
CA PHE A 74 7.25 -6.07 -14.38
C PHE A 74 6.68 -7.32 -15.05
N ALA A 75 7.47 -8.00 -15.89
CA ALA A 75 7.02 -9.19 -16.61
C ALA A 75 6.68 -10.37 -15.69
N GLU A 76 7.21 -10.39 -14.46
CA GLU A 76 6.95 -11.45 -13.49
C GLU A 76 5.68 -11.21 -12.67
N TYR A 77 5.12 -10.00 -12.73
CA TYR A 77 3.87 -9.69 -12.04
C TYR A 77 2.66 -10.13 -12.88
N PRO A 78 1.54 -10.46 -12.23
CA PRO A 78 0.30 -10.77 -12.97
C PRO A 78 -0.10 -9.60 -13.86
N GLN A 79 -0.34 -9.88 -15.14
CA GLN A 79 -0.75 -8.86 -16.11
C GLN A 79 -2.27 -8.72 -16.13
N LYS A 80 -2.85 -8.45 -14.96
CA LYS A 80 -4.29 -8.25 -14.80
C LYS A 80 -4.65 -6.78 -14.99
N TRP A 81 -5.91 -6.51 -15.20
CA TRP A 81 -6.46 -5.15 -15.37
C TRP A 81 -5.80 -4.39 -16.52
N GLN A 82 -5.28 -5.12 -17.54
CA GLN A 82 -4.65 -4.54 -18.73
C GLN A 82 -3.44 -3.64 -18.40
N LEU A 83 -2.70 -3.99 -17.34
CA LEU A 83 -1.50 -3.25 -16.96
C LEU A 83 -0.44 -3.39 -18.04
N LYS A 84 0.11 -2.25 -18.46
CA LYS A 84 1.19 -2.19 -19.47
C LYS A 84 2.49 -1.69 -18.89
N ARG A 85 2.45 -1.04 -17.73
CA ARG A 85 3.62 -0.46 -17.07
C ARG A 85 3.33 -0.29 -15.57
N PRO A 86 4.38 -0.16 -14.74
CA PRO A 86 4.18 0.18 -13.33
C PRO A 86 3.49 1.53 -13.16
N ASP A 87 2.66 1.63 -12.13
CA ASP A 87 1.94 2.85 -11.79
C ASP A 87 1.99 3.06 -10.28
N SER A 88 2.77 4.06 -9.84
CA SER A 88 2.98 4.34 -8.42
C SER A 88 1.72 4.75 -7.67
N ASN A 89 0.65 5.10 -8.38
CA ASN A 89 -0.62 5.47 -7.75
C ASN A 89 -1.43 4.26 -7.31
N ILE A 90 -1.23 3.09 -7.91
CA ILE A 90 -2.15 1.98 -7.73
C ILE A 90 -1.48 0.62 -7.51
N ASP A 91 -0.22 0.45 -7.93
CA ASP A 91 0.42 -0.88 -7.89
C ASP A 91 0.41 -1.50 -6.50
N HIS A 92 0.72 -0.71 -5.47
CA HIS A 92 0.76 -1.16 -4.08
C HIS A 92 -0.63 -1.39 -3.48
N ARG A 93 -1.67 -0.97 -4.17
CA ARG A 93 -3.06 -1.07 -3.69
C ARG A 93 -3.84 -2.21 -4.34
N ARG A 94 -3.25 -2.93 -5.30
CA ARG A 94 -3.88 -4.06 -6.01
C ARG A 94 -3.43 -5.40 -5.50
#